data_3fac5288bdf5407f10289fb98e0ff601
#
_entry.id   3fac5288bdf5407f10289fb98e0ff601
#
_cell.length_a   1.000
_cell.length_b   1.000
_cell.length_c   1.000
_cell.angle_alpha   90.00
_cell.angle_beta   90.00
_cell.angle_gamma   90.00
#
_symmetry.space_group_name_H-M   'P 1'
#
loop_
_entity.id
_entity.type
_entity.pdbx_description
1 polymer ?
#
loop_
_entity_poly.entity_id
_entity_poly.type
_entity_poly.pdbx_seq_one_letter_code
_entity_poly.pdbx_strand_id
1 'polypeptide(L)'
;MIFFQKNAFLNNLCGEWKNMWKACKNNKEKLVRLSLMQQSIPFFASYCYDGKGLSKDYLLSEFKDYINGVIHYDCDDVKGYTYRLYAGWCGDEIMEQADVTHFMWSNVSSIVVEKYKCPTLYISNKSKVCVSCDGYNYIRVYLFDESELVIDDLDSESVVIVYKYSNKCKVTKGKYCLGKVNQFEKTLRL
;
A
#
# COMPACT_ATOMS: atom_id res chain seq x y z
N MET A 1 -24.08 8.17 -7.66
CA MET A 1 -23.16 7.26 -6.93
C MET A 1 -22.00 7.00 -7.86
N ILE A 2 -20.80 7.39 -7.44
CA ILE A 2 -19.57 7.21 -8.20
C ILE A 2 -19.30 5.70 -8.37
N PHE A 3 -18.74 5.29 -9.49
CA PHE A 3 -18.44 3.89 -9.82
C PHE A 3 -17.70 3.16 -8.67
N PHE A 4 -16.83 3.86 -7.98
CA PHE A 4 -16.10 3.42 -6.79
C PHE A 4 -17.02 2.92 -5.66
N GLN A 5 -18.06 3.68 -5.32
CA GLN A 5 -19.03 3.27 -4.31
C GLN A 5 -19.88 2.09 -4.77
N LYS A 6 -20.22 2.01 -6.07
CA LYS A 6 -20.95 0.86 -6.60
C LYS A 6 -20.17 -0.42 -6.43
N ASN A 7 -18.88 -0.41 -6.74
CA ASN A 7 -18.02 -1.59 -6.55
C ASN A 7 -17.93 -2.00 -5.08
N ALA A 8 -17.75 -1.04 -4.17
CA ALA A 8 -17.73 -1.32 -2.74
C ALA A 8 -19.05 -1.98 -2.26
N PHE A 9 -20.21 -1.57 -2.79
CA PHE A 9 -21.50 -2.16 -2.41
C PHE A 9 -21.75 -3.55 -3.01
N LEU A 10 -21.24 -3.81 -4.21
CA LEU A 10 -21.36 -5.11 -4.87
C LEU A 10 -20.54 -6.20 -4.19
N ASN A 11 -19.58 -5.83 -3.37
CA ASN A 11 -18.64 -6.73 -2.74
C ASN A 11 -19.02 -7.15 -1.31
N ASN A 12 -20.31 -7.20 -1.00
CA ASN A 12 -20.83 -7.71 0.27
C ASN A 12 -20.19 -7.14 1.54
N LEU A 13 -19.84 -5.85 1.53
CA LEU A 13 -19.34 -5.17 2.71
C LEU A 13 -20.32 -5.28 3.90
N CYS A 14 -19.81 -5.38 5.10
CA CYS A 14 -20.64 -5.32 6.31
C CYS A 14 -21.35 -3.96 6.42
N GLY A 15 -22.38 -3.91 7.27
CA GLY A 15 -23.23 -2.73 7.40
C GLY A 15 -22.48 -1.46 7.77
N GLU A 16 -21.46 -1.58 8.64
CA GLU A 16 -20.62 -0.46 9.06
C GLU A 16 -19.88 0.18 7.87
N TRP A 17 -19.14 -0.62 7.11
CA TRP A 17 -18.44 -0.13 5.92
C TRP A 17 -19.39 0.45 4.88
N LYS A 18 -20.56 -0.18 4.66
CA LYS A 18 -21.59 0.37 3.77
C LYS A 18 -22.04 1.76 4.19
N ASN A 19 -22.22 1.97 5.49
CA ASN A 19 -22.63 3.28 6.04
C ASN A 19 -21.52 4.33 5.88
N MET A 20 -20.25 3.97 6.12
CA MET A 20 -19.11 4.85 5.90
C MET A 20 -19.01 5.28 4.43
N TRP A 21 -19.14 4.33 3.48
CA TRP A 21 -19.15 4.64 2.06
C TRP A 21 -20.31 5.54 1.64
N LYS A 22 -21.52 5.32 2.19
CA LYS A 22 -22.69 6.18 1.96
C LYS A 22 -22.46 7.59 2.48
N ALA A 23 -21.83 7.72 3.66
CA ALA A 23 -21.55 9.00 4.29
C ALA A 23 -20.55 9.86 3.48
N CYS A 24 -19.67 9.25 2.68
CA CYS A 24 -18.79 10.00 1.78
C CYS A 24 -19.56 10.78 0.70
N LYS A 25 -20.77 10.37 0.35
CA LYS A 25 -21.58 10.94 -0.75
C LYS A 25 -20.73 10.99 -2.03
N ASN A 26 -20.55 12.19 -2.61
CA ASN A 26 -19.73 12.43 -3.79
C ASN A 26 -18.41 13.18 -3.46
N ASN A 27 -18.02 13.22 -2.19
CA ASN A 27 -16.78 13.86 -1.79
C ASN A 27 -15.60 12.95 -2.13
N LYS A 28 -14.84 13.30 -3.14
CA LYS A 28 -13.73 12.50 -3.67
C LYS A 28 -12.60 12.33 -2.65
N GLU A 29 -12.28 13.35 -1.89
CA GLU A 29 -11.27 13.27 -0.83
C GLU A 29 -11.64 12.22 0.23
N LYS A 30 -12.87 12.31 0.75
CA LYS A 30 -13.38 11.31 1.72
C LYS A 30 -13.37 9.90 1.15
N LEU A 31 -13.64 9.75 -0.14
CA LEU A 31 -13.60 8.45 -0.81
C LEU A 31 -12.17 7.89 -0.90
N VAL A 32 -11.17 8.72 -1.19
CA VAL A 32 -9.76 8.30 -1.20
C VAL A 32 -9.34 7.88 0.21
N ARG A 33 -9.61 8.72 1.22
CA ARG A 33 -9.29 8.41 2.63
C ARG A 33 -9.90 7.08 3.07
N LEU A 34 -11.20 6.89 2.84
CA LEU A 34 -11.89 5.65 3.21
C LEU A 34 -11.33 4.44 2.46
N SER A 35 -10.96 4.61 1.19
CA SER A 35 -10.34 3.57 0.39
C SER A 35 -8.99 3.13 0.97
N LEU A 36 -8.13 4.05 1.36
CA LEU A 36 -6.84 3.75 1.97
C LEU A 36 -7.01 3.00 3.30
N MET A 37 -7.92 3.49 4.16
CA MET A 37 -8.24 2.81 5.42
C MET A 37 -8.73 1.38 5.19
N GLN A 38 -9.63 1.16 4.25
CA GLN A 38 -10.17 -0.15 3.94
C GLN A 38 -9.13 -1.09 3.33
N GLN A 39 -8.32 -0.58 2.41
CA GLN A 39 -7.24 -1.35 1.77
C GLN A 39 -6.09 -1.68 2.73
N SER A 40 -5.99 -1.01 3.86
CA SER A 40 -5.06 -1.37 4.94
C SER A 40 -5.49 -2.64 5.71
N ILE A 41 -6.63 -3.21 5.37
CA ILE A 41 -7.06 -4.54 5.82
C ILE A 41 -6.66 -5.53 4.70
N PRO A 42 -5.75 -6.49 4.95
CA PRO A 42 -5.19 -7.34 3.89
C PRO A 42 -6.23 -8.08 3.04
N PHE A 43 -7.34 -8.47 3.63
CA PHE A 43 -8.45 -9.11 2.91
C PHE A 43 -9.02 -8.20 1.80
N PHE A 44 -9.29 -6.94 2.12
CA PHE A 44 -9.84 -6.00 1.12
C PHE A 44 -8.79 -5.57 0.11
N ALA A 45 -7.54 -5.40 0.56
CA ALA A 45 -6.44 -5.09 -0.33
C ALA A 45 -6.35 -6.11 -1.46
N SER A 46 -6.24 -7.40 -1.13
CA SER A 46 -6.10 -8.43 -2.15
C SER A 46 -7.30 -8.53 -3.08
N TYR A 47 -8.50 -8.36 -2.57
CA TYR A 47 -9.72 -8.34 -3.36
C TYR A 47 -9.71 -7.22 -4.41
N CYS A 48 -9.22 -6.05 -4.05
CA CYS A 48 -9.06 -4.93 -4.98
C CYS A 48 -7.99 -5.22 -6.04
N TYR A 49 -6.94 -5.99 -5.70
CA TYR A 49 -5.83 -6.26 -6.59
C TYR A 49 -6.05 -7.44 -7.53
N ASP A 50 -7.02 -8.30 -7.27
CA ASP A 50 -7.43 -9.41 -8.15
C ASP A 50 -8.23 -8.94 -9.39
N GLY A 51 -8.02 -7.72 -9.85
CA GLY A 51 -8.69 -7.15 -11.02
C GLY A 51 -10.14 -6.70 -10.77
N LYS A 52 -10.61 -6.77 -9.52
CA LYS A 52 -11.95 -6.30 -9.11
C LYS A 52 -11.92 -4.85 -8.62
N GLY A 53 -10.73 -4.26 -8.52
CA GLY A 53 -10.52 -2.88 -8.16
C GLY A 53 -10.66 -1.90 -9.31
N LEU A 54 -10.26 -0.66 -9.05
CA LEU A 54 -10.28 0.39 -10.04
C LEU A 54 -9.12 0.24 -11.03
N SER A 55 -9.35 0.60 -12.30
CA SER A 55 -8.27 0.72 -13.25
C SER A 55 -7.38 1.94 -12.92
N LYS A 56 -6.11 1.86 -13.33
CA LYS A 56 -5.16 2.96 -13.19
C LYS A 56 -5.70 4.24 -13.85
N ASP A 57 -6.18 4.12 -15.08
CA ASP A 57 -6.66 5.26 -15.87
C ASP A 57 -7.86 5.94 -15.19
N TYR A 58 -8.80 5.15 -14.67
CA TYR A 58 -9.93 5.69 -13.92
C TYR A 58 -9.48 6.42 -12.65
N LEU A 59 -8.59 5.82 -11.87
CA LEU A 59 -8.08 6.42 -10.64
C LEU A 59 -7.36 7.75 -10.95
N LEU A 60 -6.46 7.74 -11.90
CA LEU A 60 -5.67 8.93 -12.26
C LEU A 60 -6.48 10.01 -12.95
N SER A 61 -7.56 9.67 -13.69
CA SER A 61 -8.43 10.68 -14.32
C SER A 61 -9.43 11.30 -13.35
N GLU A 62 -10.14 10.46 -12.60
CA GLU A 62 -11.25 10.92 -11.74
C GLU A 62 -10.79 11.48 -10.38
N PHE A 63 -9.61 11.06 -9.92
CA PHE A 63 -9.09 11.42 -8.60
C PHE A 63 -7.76 12.19 -8.64
N LYS A 64 -7.32 12.63 -9.81
CA LYS A 64 -6.01 13.29 -10.00
C LYS A 64 -5.75 14.45 -9.03
N ASP A 65 -6.77 15.24 -8.72
CA ASP A 65 -6.65 16.41 -7.84
C ASP A 65 -6.50 16.00 -6.36
N TYR A 66 -6.83 14.76 -6.03
CA TYR A 66 -6.81 14.24 -4.65
C TYR A 66 -5.64 13.29 -4.38
N ILE A 67 -5.06 12.71 -5.43
CA ILE A 67 -3.90 11.82 -5.33
C ILE A 67 -2.68 12.41 -6.05
N ASN A 68 -2.74 13.70 -6.38
CA ASN A 68 -1.75 14.41 -7.17
C ASN A 68 -1.33 13.67 -8.45
N GLY A 69 -2.26 12.89 -9.03
CA GLY A 69 -2.03 12.08 -10.22
C GLY A 69 -0.99 10.99 -9.98
N VAL A 70 0.26 11.31 -10.23
CA VAL A 70 1.38 10.34 -10.16
C VAL A 70 2.24 10.48 -8.91
N ILE A 71 1.91 11.39 -7.99
CA ILE A 71 2.82 11.70 -6.88
C ILE A 71 2.42 10.96 -5.61
N HIS A 72 1.67 11.56 -4.75
CA HIS A 72 1.22 10.94 -3.51
C HIS A 72 -0.01 11.66 -2.95
N TYR A 73 -0.66 11.01 -2.03
CA TYR A 73 -1.74 11.57 -1.24
C TYR A 73 -1.51 11.21 0.22
N ASP A 74 -1.42 12.23 1.06
CA ASP A 74 -1.28 12.09 2.51
C ASP A 74 -2.61 12.33 3.21
N CYS A 75 -2.97 11.49 4.16
CA CYS A 75 -4.12 11.72 5.03
C CYS A 75 -3.92 11.12 6.42
N ASP A 76 -4.53 11.74 7.39
CA ASP A 76 -4.70 11.18 8.72
C ASP A 76 -6.04 10.47 8.81
N ASP A 77 -6.09 9.39 9.55
CA ASP A 77 -7.33 8.70 9.85
C ASP A 77 -7.88 9.10 11.22
N VAL A 78 -9.10 8.65 11.48
CA VAL A 78 -9.76 8.88 12.78
C VAL A 78 -9.13 8.08 13.94
N LYS A 79 -8.20 7.17 13.66
CA LYS A 79 -7.47 6.35 14.65
C LYS A 79 -6.09 6.91 14.95
N GLY A 80 -5.71 8.02 14.34
CA GLY A 80 -4.43 8.65 14.53
C GLY A 80 -3.27 8.01 13.76
N TYR A 81 -3.57 7.25 12.71
CA TYR A 81 -2.57 6.77 11.75
C TYR A 81 -2.43 7.74 10.58
N THR A 82 -1.21 7.88 10.10
CA THR A 82 -0.94 8.57 8.84
C THR A 82 -0.92 7.58 7.68
N TYR A 83 -1.62 7.91 6.59
CA TYR A 83 -1.69 7.12 5.38
C TYR A 83 -1.10 7.91 4.22
N ARG A 84 -0.36 7.20 3.36
CA ARG A 84 0.22 7.77 2.14
C ARG A 84 -0.05 6.85 0.95
N LEU A 85 -0.37 7.43 -0.19
CA LEU A 85 -0.55 6.72 -1.46
C LEU A 85 0.40 7.27 -2.51
N TYR A 86 1.22 6.39 -3.07
CA TYR A 86 1.97 6.63 -4.29
C TYR A 86 1.30 5.85 -5.43
N ALA A 87 0.69 6.56 -6.37
CA ALA A 87 -0.01 5.97 -7.50
C ALA A 87 0.67 6.36 -8.82
N GLY A 88 1.25 5.39 -9.52
CA GLY A 88 1.98 5.63 -10.77
C GLY A 88 3.27 6.43 -10.58
N TRP A 89 3.80 6.48 -9.37
CA TRP A 89 5.05 7.14 -9.06
C TRP A 89 6.23 6.42 -9.71
N CYS A 90 7.08 7.18 -10.40
CA CYS A 90 8.37 6.71 -10.88
C CYS A 90 9.40 7.74 -10.45
N GLY A 91 10.19 7.44 -9.46
CA GLY A 91 11.10 8.41 -8.89
C GLY A 91 12.15 7.77 -7.99
N ASP A 92 13.05 8.63 -7.56
CA ASP A 92 14.22 8.26 -6.78
C ASP A 92 13.88 8.04 -5.30
N GLU A 93 14.69 8.55 -4.42
CA GLU A 93 14.61 8.33 -3.00
C GLU A 93 13.39 8.99 -2.35
N ILE A 94 12.75 8.27 -1.46
CA ILE A 94 11.64 8.72 -0.63
C ILE A 94 12.01 8.49 0.83
N MET A 95 11.88 9.53 1.65
CA MET A 95 11.91 9.39 3.11
C MET A 95 10.55 8.97 3.61
N GLU A 96 10.42 7.73 4.08
CA GLU A 96 9.15 7.20 4.55
C GLU A 96 8.88 7.55 6.02
N GLN A 97 7.82 8.28 6.26
CA GLN A 97 7.42 8.75 7.58
C GLN A 97 5.98 8.36 7.96
N ALA A 98 5.18 7.90 6.99
CA ALA A 98 3.81 7.50 7.26
C ALA A 98 3.75 6.14 7.98
N ASP A 99 2.72 5.93 8.81
CA ASP A 99 2.47 4.65 9.46
C ASP A 99 2.08 3.57 8.47
N VAL A 100 1.36 3.97 7.42
CA VAL A 100 0.88 3.07 6.37
C VAL A 100 1.07 3.72 5.00
N THR A 101 1.79 3.04 4.12
CA THR A 101 2.04 3.51 2.75
C THR A 101 1.61 2.49 1.73
N HIS A 102 0.84 2.96 0.75
CA HIS A 102 0.39 2.17 -0.39
C HIS A 102 1.15 2.58 -1.65
N PHE A 103 1.69 1.57 -2.36
CA PHE A 103 2.32 1.73 -3.68
C PHE A 103 1.50 0.99 -4.72
N MET A 104 0.98 1.73 -5.70
CA MET A 104 0.17 1.20 -6.80
C MET A 104 0.75 1.66 -8.13
N TRP A 105 1.06 0.72 -9.04
CA TRP A 105 1.68 1.01 -10.35
C TRP A 105 2.94 1.88 -10.26
N SER A 106 3.68 1.75 -9.17
CA SER A 106 4.82 2.61 -8.85
C SER A 106 6.14 1.87 -9.02
N ASN A 107 7.17 2.60 -9.40
CA ASN A 107 8.54 2.11 -9.44
C ASN A 107 9.42 3.06 -8.63
N VAL A 108 9.78 2.64 -7.43
CA VAL A 108 10.51 3.45 -6.45
C VAL A 108 11.91 2.88 -6.29
N SER A 109 12.91 3.67 -6.63
CA SER A 109 14.32 3.27 -6.62
C SER A 109 14.86 3.08 -5.22
N SER A 110 14.40 3.88 -4.25
CA SER A 110 14.79 3.76 -2.86
C SER A 110 13.74 4.39 -1.94
N ILE A 111 13.39 3.66 -0.90
CA ILE A 111 12.67 4.18 0.26
C ILE A 111 13.60 4.06 1.44
N VAL A 112 13.91 5.17 2.09
CA VAL A 112 14.68 5.19 3.32
C VAL A 112 13.73 5.23 4.50
N VAL A 113 13.75 4.20 5.32
CA VAL A 113 12.98 4.14 6.57
C VAL A 113 13.86 4.63 7.70
N GLU A 114 13.47 5.75 8.30
CA GLU A 114 14.20 6.33 9.42
C GLU A 114 14.26 5.38 10.62
N LYS A 115 15.31 5.52 11.41
CA LYS A 115 15.54 4.76 12.62
C LYS A 115 14.34 4.78 13.59
N TYR A 116 14.06 3.64 14.22
CA TYR A 116 12.94 3.42 15.15
C TYR A 116 11.54 3.56 14.58
N LYS A 117 11.39 3.48 13.25
CA LYS A 117 10.08 3.46 12.61
C LYS A 117 9.57 2.04 12.39
N CYS A 118 8.25 1.91 12.41
CA CYS A 118 7.55 0.65 12.21
C CYS A 118 6.48 0.76 11.12
N PRO A 119 6.84 1.19 9.90
CA PRO A 119 5.85 1.40 8.84
C PRO A 119 5.26 0.08 8.34
N THR A 120 4.06 0.20 7.81
CA THR A 120 3.41 -0.87 7.04
C THR A 120 3.31 -0.46 5.59
N LEU A 121 3.88 -1.26 4.69
CA LEU A 121 3.91 -1.02 3.27
C LEU A 121 2.98 -2.00 2.55
N TYR A 122 2.11 -1.49 1.70
CA TYR A 122 1.26 -2.25 0.78
C TYR A 122 1.76 -2.02 -0.64
N ILE A 123 2.26 -3.06 -1.30
CA ILE A 123 2.87 -2.97 -2.62
C ILE A 123 2.06 -3.82 -3.58
N SER A 124 1.51 -3.19 -4.62
CA SER A 124 0.53 -3.82 -5.50
C SER A 124 0.57 -3.29 -6.93
N ASN A 125 -0.24 -3.88 -7.79
CA ASN A 125 -0.41 -3.44 -9.19
C ASN A 125 0.91 -3.39 -9.95
N LYS A 126 1.72 -4.45 -9.81
CA LYS A 126 3.04 -4.60 -10.43
C LYS A 126 4.04 -3.51 -10.01
N SER A 127 3.86 -2.93 -8.83
CA SER A 127 4.81 -1.98 -8.28
C SER A 127 6.13 -2.67 -7.95
N LYS A 128 7.21 -1.93 -8.13
CA LYS A 128 8.55 -2.32 -7.67
C LYS A 128 9.05 -1.28 -6.68
N VAL A 129 9.44 -1.74 -5.50
CA VAL A 129 9.84 -0.87 -4.41
C VAL A 129 11.15 -1.40 -3.82
N CYS A 130 12.15 -0.52 -3.76
CA CYS A 130 13.39 -0.79 -3.07
C CYS A 130 13.36 -0.11 -1.69
N VAL A 131 13.74 -0.85 -0.65
CA VAL A 131 13.72 -0.37 0.75
C VAL A 131 15.11 -0.44 1.34
N SER A 132 15.53 0.66 1.96
CA SER A 132 16.73 0.76 2.79
C SER A 132 16.33 1.23 4.19
N CYS A 133 17.02 0.76 5.23
CA CYS A 133 16.67 1.02 6.62
C CYS A 133 17.88 1.49 7.42
N ASP A 134 17.72 2.59 8.12
CA ASP A 134 18.72 3.16 9.00
C ASP A 134 18.50 2.69 10.46
N GLY A 135 18.80 1.42 10.70
CA GLY A 135 18.88 0.79 12.03
C GLY A 135 17.56 0.67 12.83
N TYR A 136 17.42 -0.41 13.59
CA TYR A 136 16.33 -0.65 14.56
C TYR A 136 14.90 -0.47 14.01
N ASN A 137 14.62 -1.00 12.85
CA ASN A 137 13.31 -0.88 12.23
C ASN A 137 12.53 -2.20 12.27
N TYR A 138 11.22 -2.09 12.37
CA TYR A 138 10.30 -3.22 12.22
C TYR A 138 9.32 -2.92 11.11
N ILE A 139 9.62 -3.41 9.90
CA ILE A 139 8.83 -3.10 8.71
C ILE A 139 7.92 -4.27 8.38
N ARG A 140 6.65 -3.97 8.17
CA ARG A 140 5.66 -4.94 7.72
C ARG A 140 5.30 -4.66 6.26
N VAL A 141 5.45 -5.65 5.40
CA VAL A 141 5.18 -5.52 3.97
C VAL A 141 4.13 -6.52 3.52
N TYR A 142 3.13 -6.03 2.81
CA TYR A 142 2.11 -6.82 2.15
C TYR A 142 2.29 -6.70 0.63
N LEU A 143 2.63 -7.83 -0.03
CA LEU A 143 2.86 -7.91 -1.46
C LEU A 143 1.69 -8.60 -2.15
N PHE A 144 1.23 -7.99 -3.24
CA PHE A 144 0.12 -8.48 -4.04
C PHE A 144 0.51 -8.64 -5.51
N ASP A 145 -0.26 -9.41 -6.25
CA ASP A 145 -0.13 -9.67 -7.69
C ASP A 145 1.30 -10.04 -8.16
N GLU A 146 1.89 -9.29 -9.07
CA GLU A 146 3.24 -9.45 -9.61
C GLU A 146 4.24 -8.42 -9.06
N SER A 147 3.95 -7.86 -7.86
CA SER A 147 4.78 -6.80 -7.29
C SER A 147 6.11 -7.32 -6.76
N GLU A 148 7.10 -6.43 -6.74
CA GLU A 148 8.47 -6.73 -6.34
C GLU A 148 8.91 -5.85 -5.17
N LEU A 149 9.54 -6.48 -4.17
CA LEU A 149 10.24 -5.83 -3.07
C LEU A 149 11.73 -6.12 -3.19
N VAL A 150 12.54 -5.09 -3.22
CA VAL A 150 13.99 -5.17 -3.05
C VAL A 150 14.33 -4.63 -1.67
N ILE A 151 15.08 -5.36 -0.87
CA ILE A 151 15.61 -4.90 0.41
C ILE A 151 17.10 -4.73 0.21
N ASP A 152 17.52 -3.49 -0.06
CA ASP A 152 18.90 -3.22 -0.48
C ASP A 152 19.84 -3.11 0.72
N ASP A 153 19.48 -2.28 1.70
CA ASP A 153 20.22 -2.12 2.94
C ASP A 153 19.29 -2.37 4.14
N LEU A 154 19.69 -3.23 5.03
CA LEU A 154 18.96 -3.56 6.24
C LEU A 154 19.96 -3.81 7.36
N ASP A 155 19.96 -2.94 8.34
CA ASP A 155 20.76 -3.08 9.55
C ASP A 155 20.49 -4.43 10.26
N SER A 156 21.52 -4.99 10.92
CA SER A 156 21.46 -6.30 11.58
C SER A 156 20.37 -6.42 12.66
N GLU A 157 19.96 -5.32 13.26
CA GLU A 157 18.95 -5.28 14.31
C GLU A 157 17.54 -4.99 13.78
N SER A 158 17.43 -4.71 12.50
CA SER A 158 16.15 -4.48 11.81
C SER A 158 15.48 -5.77 11.37
N VAL A 159 14.15 -5.74 11.33
CA VAL A 159 13.33 -6.88 10.94
C VAL A 159 12.33 -6.43 9.86
N VAL A 160 12.30 -7.16 8.75
CA VAL A 160 11.28 -7.02 7.73
C VAL A 160 10.42 -8.27 7.70
N ILE A 161 9.11 -8.11 7.84
CA ILE A 161 8.14 -9.20 7.71
C ILE A 161 7.36 -8.99 6.42
N VAL A 162 7.44 -9.95 5.52
CA VAL A 162 6.78 -9.91 4.22
C VAL A 162 5.68 -10.95 4.14
N TYR A 163 4.46 -10.50 3.85
CA TYR A 163 3.31 -11.34 3.54
C TYR A 163 3.03 -11.30 2.04
N LYS A 164 3.23 -12.43 1.36
CA LYS A 164 2.98 -12.57 -0.08
C LYS A 164 1.59 -13.14 -0.33
N TYR A 165 0.76 -12.41 -1.04
CA TYR A 165 -0.60 -12.81 -1.41
C TYR A 165 -0.71 -13.35 -2.85
N SER A 166 0.43 -13.51 -3.52
CA SER A 166 0.54 -14.15 -4.82
C SER A 166 1.88 -14.86 -4.94
N ASN A 167 1.89 -16.00 -5.61
CA ASN A 167 3.12 -16.73 -5.94
C ASN A 167 4.00 -16.01 -6.98
N LYS A 168 3.46 -14.96 -7.62
CA LYS A 168 4.20 -14.10 -8.56
C LYS A 168 4.95 -12.97 -7.86
N CYS A 169 4.67 -12.71 -6.57
CA CYS A 169 5.40 -11.71 -5.80
C CYS A 169 6.88 -12.07 -5.67
N LYS A 170 7.75 -11.10 -5.86
CA LYS A 170 9.20 -11.30 -5.74
C LYS A 170 9.77 -10.51 -4.57
N VAL A 171 10.71 -11.14 -3.85
CA VAL A 171 11.49 -10.50 -2.79
C VAL A 171 12.95 -10.77 -3.07
N THR A 172 13.72 -9.70 -3.22
CA THR A 172 15.17 -9.75 -3.45
C THR A 172 15.89 -9.08 -2.29
N LYS A 173 16.99 -9.67 -1.84
CA LYS A 173 17.87 -9.10 -0.82
C LYS A 173 19.13 -8.57 -1.48
N GLY A 174 19.48 -7.33 -1.18
CA GLY A 174 20.73 -6.72 -1.56
C GLY A 174 21.92 -7.24 -0.74
N LYS A 175 23.10 -6.79 -1.12
CA LYS A 175 24.36 -7.19 -0.48
C LYS A 175 24.46 -6.74 0.98
N TYR A 176 23.85 -5.63 1.31
CA TYR A 176 23.90 -5.01 2.64
C TYR A 176 22.69 -5.34 3.52
N CYS A 177 21.85 -6.30 3.08
CA CYS A 177 20.72 -6.77 3.86
C CYS A 177 21.19 -7.74 4.97
N LEU A 178 21.63 -7.20 6.10
CA LEU A 178 22.15 -7.93 7.25
C LEU A 178 21.07 -8.35 8.26
N GLY A 179 19.95 -7.65 8.26
CA GLY A 179 18.84 -7.88 9.17
C GLY A 179 18.00 -9.10 8.84
N LYS A 180 16.97 -9.34 9.65
CA LYS A 180 16.08 -10.48 9.51
C LYS A 180 14.98 -10.18 8.49
N VAL A 181 14.84 -11.02 7.48
CA VAL A 181 13.73 -10.98 6.52
C VAL A 181 12.94 -12.26 6.60
N ASN A 182 11.75 -12.18 7.16
CA ASN A 182 10.82 -13.31 7.28
C ASN A 182 9.75 -13.20 6.19
N GLN A 183 9.56 -14.27 5.42
CA GLN A 183 8.56 -14.32 4.34
C GLN A 183 7.49 -15.33 4.66
N PHE A 184 6.23 -14.95 4.46
CA PHE A 184 5.06 -15.80 4.67
C PHE A 184 4.17 -15.75 3.42
N GLU A 185 3.86 -16.91 2.88
CA GLU A 185 2.84 -17.03 1.85
C GLU A 185 1.47 -17.05 2.51
N LYS A 186 0.58 -16.23 2.00
CA LYS A 186 -0.80 -16.11 2.47
C LYS A 186 -1.75 -16.49 1.36
N THR A 187 -2.63 -17.42 1.63
CA THR A 187 -3.76 -17.71 0.76
C THR A 187 -4.96 -16.94 1.27
N LEU A 188 -5.60 -16.19 0.38
CA LEU A 188 -6.90 -15.65 0.72
C LEU A 188 -7.89 -16.79 0.78
N ARG A 189 -8.37 -17.07 1.95
CA ARG A 189 -9.59 -17.87 2.10
C ARG A 189 -10.75 -16.89 1.90
N LEU A 190 -11.39 -16.97 0.75
CA LEU A 190 -12.69 -16.37 0.48
C LEU A 190 -13.75 -17.06 1.32
#